data_c35e30d9a5a05f80f4ba45bf4eb780de
#
_entry.id   c35e30d9a5a05f80f4ba45bf4eb780de
#
_cell.length_a   1.000
_cell.length_b   1.000
_cell.length_c   1.000
_cell.angle_alpha   90.00
_cell.angle_beta   90.00
_cell.angle_gamma   90.00
#
_symmetry.space_group_name_H-M   'P 1'
#
loop_
_entity.id
_entity.type
_entity.pdbx_description
1 polymer ?
#
loop_
_entity_poly.entity_id
_entity_poly.type
_entity_poly.pdbx_seq_one_letter_code
_entity_poly.pdbx_strand_id
1 'polypeptide(L)'
;MALKHRLADASYWVYDRWRPKAAFTTAGQQGTAPDFAGLRGHKYAVLVTFRKDGTAVPTPVWFALHDDRCFVTRTEGRTAKVRRLRNDPRARVFPCDTRGKPLGPAVEATARILPAGEEVERAEAALDAKYGRTRRVYEKVMADEAGMVYLEVTPA
;
A
#
# COMPACT_ATOMS: atom_id res chain seq x y z
N MET A 1 -18.44 16.07 10.79
CA MET A 1 -18.05 14.92 9.98
C MET A 1 -17.65 15.28 8.55
N ALA A 2 -18.41 16.08 7.81
CA ALA A 2 -18.09 16.46 6.42
C ALA A 2 -16.75 17.18 6.22
N LEU A 3 -16.27 17.95 7.18
CA LEU A 3 -15.03 18.73 7.06
C LEU A 3 -13.78 17.85 7.13
N LYS A 4 -13.77 16.81 7.96
CA LYS A 4 -12.64 15.84 8.07
C LYS A 4 -12.48 15.02 6.79
N HIS A 5 -13.56 14.63 6.15
CA HIS A 5 -13.52 13.91 4.87
C HIS A 5 -12.99 14.78 3.73
N ARG A 6 -13.34 16.08 3.68
CA ARG A 6 -12.83 17.03 2.68
C ARG A 6 -11.33 17.30 2.83
N LEU A 7 -10.81 17.33 4.06
CA LEU A 7 -9.37 17.51 4.31
C LEU A 7 -8.57 16.26 3.96
N ALA A 8 -9.10 15.07 4.24
CA ALA A 8 -8.49 13.82 3.82
C ALA A 8 -8.47 13.69 2.29
N ASP A 9 -9.59 14.00 1.62
CA ASP A 9 -9.68 13.99 0.15
C ASP A 9 -8.73 15.02 -0.49
N ALA A 10 -8.59 16.21 0.10
CA ALA A 10 -7.67 17.22 -0.37
C ALA A 10 -6.20 16.81 -0.20
N SER A 11 -5.86 16.14 0.91
CA SER A 11 -4.50 15.63 1.13
C SER A 11 -4.16 14.51 0.14
N TYR A 12 -5.09 13.61 -0.15
CA TYR A 12 -4.93 12.57 -1.18
C TYR A 12 -4.75 13.18 -2.58
N TRP A 13 -5.48 14.24 -2.91
CA TRP A 13 -5.34 14.94 -4.19
C TRP A 13 -3.97 15.63 -4.35
N VAL A 14 -3.47 16.28 -3.28
CA VAL A 14 -2.14 16.90 -3.26
C VAL A 14 -1.05 15.83 -3.39
N TYR A 15 -1.15 14.70 -2.65
CA TYR A 15 -0.22 13.59 -2.76
C TYR A 15 -0.22 12.95 -4.16
N ASP A 16 -1.37 12.84 -4.80
CA ASP A 16 -1.50 12.32 -6.17
C ASP A 16 -0.80 13.21 -7.20
N ARG A 17 -0.85 14.52 -6.99
CA ARG A 17 -0.27 15.50 -7.92
C ARG A 17 1.25 15.64 -7.77
N TRP A 18 1.78 15.27 -6.60
CA TRP A 18 3.21 15.40 -6.27
C TRP A 18 4.01 14.11 -6.43
N ARG A 19 3.39 13.04 -6.92
CA ARG A 19 4.10 11.80 -7.19
C ARG A 19 5.15 12.00 -8.29
N PRO A 20 6.39 11.52 -8.07
CA PRO A 20 7.43 11.60 -9.10
C PRO A 20 7.00 10.84 -10.36
N LYS A 21 7.33 11.37 -11.52
CA LYS A 21 7.12 10.68 -12.82
C LYS A 21 7.74 9.28 -12.82
N ALA A 22 8.88 9.11 -12.14
CA ALA A 22 9.54 7.81 -11.98
C ALA A 22 8.63 6.73 -11.34
N ALA A 23 7.74 7.11 -10.40
CA ALA A 23 6.79 6.16 -9.81
C ALA A 23 5.83 5.59 -10.86
N PHE A 24 5.33 6.42 -11.76
CA PHE A 24 4.44 5.98 -12.85
C PHE A 24 5.20 5.16 -13.90
N THR A 25 6.42 5.53 -14.21
CA THR A 25 7.28 4.79 -15.14
C THR A 25 7.54 3.37 -14.61
N THR A 26 7.99 3.26 -13.36
CA THR A 26 8.25 1.95 -12.73
C THR A 26 6.96 1.14 -12.55
N ALA A 27 5.86 1.80 -12.18
CA ALA A 27 4.56 1.14 -12.07
C ALA A 27 4.06 0.54 -13.38
N GLY A 28 4.36 1.19 -14.51
CA GLY A 28 3.99 0.71 -15.85
C GLY A 28 4.89 -0.39 -16.41
N GLN A 29 6.05 -0.62 -15.81
CA GLN A 29 7.01 -1.64 -16.25
C GLN A 29 6.73 -2.99 -15.55
N GLN A 30 7.04 -4.08 -16.24
CA GLN A 30 6.99 -5.41 -15.65
C GLN A 30 7.98 -5.51 -14.49
N GLY A 31 7.55 -6.13 -13.39
CA GLY A 31 8.40 -6.41 -12.24
C GLY A 31 9.48 -7.44 -12.57
N THR A 32 10.67 -7.21 -12.05
CA THR A 32 11.84 -8.08 -12.29
C THR A 32 12.36 -8.77 -11.04
N ALA A 33 11.97 -8.31 -9.84
CA ALA A 33 12.37 -8.95 -8.60
C ALA A 33 11.47 -10.18 -8.31
N PRO A 34 12.04 -11.29 -7.82
CA PRO A 34 11.30 -12.54 -7.62
C PRO A 34 10.46 -12.55 -6.35
N ASP A 35 10.81 -11.74 -5.37
CA ASP A 35 10.17 -11.68 -4.06
C ASP A 35 10.37 -10.30 -3.39
N PHE A 36 9.93 -10.17 -2.14
CA PHE A 36 9.99 -8.93 -1.37
C PHE A 36 11.28 -8.74 -0.56
N ALA A 37 12.31 -9.56 -0.74
CA ALA A 37 13.58 -9.41 -0.01
C ALA A 37 14.17 -8.00 -0.20
N GLY A 38 14.04 -7.42 -1.38
CA GLY A 38 14.48 -6.05 -1.69
C GLY A 38 13.72 -4.94 -0.95
N LEU A 39 12.60 -5.26 -0.29
CA LEU A 39 11.84 -4.31 0.54
C LEU A 39 12.33 -4.23 1.98
N ARG A 40 13.18 -5.16 2.42
CA ARG A 40 13.71 -5.18 3.78
C ARG A 40 14.46 -3.89 4.09
N GLY A 41 14.22 -3.32 5.28
CA GLY A 41 14.84 -2.07 5.71
C GLY A 41 14.24 -0.80 5.13
N HIS A 42 13.36 -0.89 4.13
CA HIS A 42 12.65 0.28 3.61
C HIS A 42 11.43 0.62 4.47
N LYS A 43 11.21 1.92 4.67
CA LYS A 43 10.09 2.42 5.46
C LYS A 43 8.78 2.45 4.67
N TYR A 44 8.86 2.69 3.37
CA TYR A 44 7.72 2.82 2.48
C TYR A 44 7.88 1.93 1.25
N ALA A 45 6.74 1.54 0.69
CA ALA A 45 6.68 0.88 -0.60
C ALA A 45 5.56 1.50 -1.45
N VAL A 46 5.68 1.38 -2.75
CA VAL A 46 4.57 1.65 -3.66
C VAL A 46 3.80 0.36 -3.89
N LEU A 47 2.51 0.40 -3.65
CA LEU A 47 1.56 -0.60 -4.11
C LEU A 47 0.93 -0.11 -5.41
N VAL A 48 1.20 -0.81 -6.50
CA VAL A 48 0.60 -0.56 -7.81
C VAL A 48 -0.65 -1.41 -7.94
N THR A 49 -1.74 -0.78 -8.33
CA THR A 49 -3.01 -1.44 -8.68
C THR A 49 -3.44 -1.01 -10.07
N PHE A 50 -4.35 -1.74 -10.68
CA PHE A 50 -4.70 -1.55 -12.09
C PHE A 50 -6.13 -1.08 -12.26
N ARG A 51 -6.34 -0.10 -13.16
CA ARG A 51 -7.66 0.30 -13.63
C ARG A 51 -8.21 -0.77 -14.58
N LYS A 52 -9.50 -0.69 -14.88
CA LYS A 52 -10.15 -1.60 -15.84
C LYS A 52 -9.56 -1.58 -17.24
N ASP A 53 -8.98 -0.44 -17.63
CA ASP A 53 -8.28 -0.28 -18.92
C ASP A 53 -6.81 -0.76 -18.87
N GLY A 54 -6.37 -1.32 -17.74
CA GLY A 54 -5.00 -1.79 -17.53
C GLY A 54 -4.01 -0.74 -17.07
N THR A 55 -4.42 0.52 -16.89
CA THR A 55 -3.54 1.59 -16.42
C THR A 55 -3.04 1.31 -15.01
N ALA A 56 -1.72 1.29 -14.83
CA ALA A 56 -1.07 1.11 -13.54
C ALA A 56 -1.15 2.39 -12.70
N VAL A 57 -1.59 2.26 -11.46
CA VAL A 57 -1.72 3.38 -10.51
C VAL A 57 -0.86 3.13 -9.28
N PRO A 58 0.28 3.84 -9.14
CA PRO A 58 1.15 3.71 -7.98
C PRO A 58 0.57 4.45 -6.77
N THR A 59 0.64 3.84 -5.59
CA THR A 59 0.25 4.46 -4.33
C THR A 59 1.28 4.13 -3.25
N PRO A 60 1.97 5.12 -2.67
CA PRO A 60 2.84 4.89 -1.52
C PRO A 60 2.03 4.40 -0.32
N VAL A 61 2.56 3.40 0.37
CA VAL A 61 1.92 2.79 1.54
C VAL A 61 2.93 2.48 2.63
N TRP A 62 2.46 2.44 3.87
CA TRP A 62 3.16 1.81 4.97
C TRP A 62 2.94 0.31 4.88
N PHE A 63 3.96 -0.47 5.17
CA PHE A 63 3.90 -1.92 5.03
C PHE A 63 4.75 -2.63 6.07
N ALA A 64 4.46 -3.89 6.29
CA ALA A 64 5.34 -4.82 6.98
C ALA A 64 5.46 -6.11 6.16
N LEU A 65 6.51 -6.85 6.43
CA LEU A 65 6.74 -8.19 5.86
C LEU A 65 6.59 -9.22 6.98
N HIS A 66 5.81 -10.28 6.75
CA HIS A 66 5.89 -11.48 7.59
C HIS A 66 7.15 -12.29 7.21
N ASP A 67 7.43 -12.37 5.91
CA ASP A 67 8.61 -12.97 5.30
C ASP A 67 8.84 -12.33 3.92
N ASP A 68 9.79 -12.84 3.14
CA ASP A 68 10.10 -12.30 1.81
C ASP A 68 9.00 -12.54 0.77
N ARG A 69 7.95 -13.26 1.11
CA ARG A 69 6.82 -13.59 0.24
C ARG A 69 5.47 -13.10 0.77
N CYS A 70 5.44 -12.43 1.91
CA CYS A 70 4.19 -11.97 2.50
C CYS A 70 4.31 -10.53 2.97
N PHE A 71 3.73 -9.64 2.20
CA PHE A 71 3.63 -8.20 2.45
C PHE A 71 2.24 -7.85 2.97
N VAL A 72 2.15 -7.05 4.02
CA VAL A 72 0.88 -6.58 4.56
C VAL A 72 0.85 -5.06 4.67
N THR A 73 -0.31 -4.48 4.41
CA THR A 73 -0.57 -3.05 4.57
C THR A 73 -1.99 -2.80 5.04
N ARG A 74 -2.21 -1.67 5.69
CA ARG A 74 -3.51 -1.20 6.17
C ARG A 74 -3.95 0.02 5.39
N THR A 75 -5.23 0.10 5.03
CA THR A 75 -5.77 1.23 4.27
C THR A 75 -7.28 1.38 4.51
N GLU A 76 -7.83 2.55 4.19
CA GLU A 76 -9.28 2.72 4.19
C GLU A 76 -9.95 1.88 3.09
N GLY A 77 -11.02 1.17 3.44
CA GLY A 77 -11.75 0.28 2.54
C GLY A 77 -12.44 0.99 1.36
N ARG A 78 -12.69 2.30 1.50
CA ARG A 78 -13.32 3.14 0.46
C ARG A 78 -12.36 3.68 -0.58
N THR A 79 -11.05 3.48 -0.41
CA THR A 79 -10.06 4.01 -1.33
C THR A 79 -10.15 3.39 -2.72
N ALA A 80 -9.70 4.15 -3.72
CA ALA A 80 -9.71 3.70 -5.10
C ALA A 80 -8.81 2.46 -5.33
N LYS A 81 -7.71 2.32 -4.58
CA LYS A 81 -6.85 1.13 -4.65
C LYS A 81 -7.57 -0.14 -4.20
N VAL A 82 -8.36 -0.09 -3.11
CA VAL A 82 -9.15 -1.23 -2.64
C VAL A 82 -10.23 -1.59 -3.66
N ARG A 83 -10.91 -0.60 -4.22
CA ARG A 83 -11.89 -0.82 -5.29
C ARG A 83 -11.27 -1.46 -6.53
N ARG A 84 -10.06 -1.03 -6.93
CA ARG A 84 -9.33 -1.65 -8.03
C ARG A 84 -8.96 -3.10 -7.74
N LEU A 85 -8.47 -3.40 -6.54
CA LEU A 85 -8.11 -4.77 -6.15
C LEU A 85 -9.30 -5.73 -6.06
N ARG A 86 -10.51 -5.24 -5.76
CA ARG A 86 -11.73 -6.05 -5.84
C ARG A 86 -12.08 -6.45 -7.26
N ASN A 87 -11.71 -5.64 -8.25
CA ASN A 87 -11.95 -5.95 -9.67
C ASN A 87 -10.79 -6.74 -10.30
N ASP A 88 -9.57 -6.46 -9.90
CA ASP A 88 -8.36 -7.06 -10.44
C ASP A 88 -7.34 -7.23 -9.31
N PRO A 89 -7.07 -8.46 -8.86
CA PRO A 89 -6.17 -8.71 -7.74
C PRO A 89 -4.70 -8.56 -8.09
N ARG A 90 -4.35 -8.35 -9.36
CA ARG A 90 -2.96 -8.11 -9.76
C ARG A 90 -2.43 -6.83 -9.11
N ALA A 91 -1.19 -6.90 -8.70
CA ALA A 91 -0.48 -5.79 -8.09
C ALA A 91 1.01 -5.81 -8.49
N ARG A 92 1.69 -4.72 -8.25
CA ARG A 92 3.16 -4.64 -8.22
C ARG A 92 3.58 -3.93 -6.96
N VAL A 93 4.74 -4.28 -6.45
CA VAL A 93 5.30 -3.65 -5.26
C VAL A 93 6.76 -3.32 -5.49
N PHE A 94 7.17 -2.12 -5.14
CA PHE A 94 8.58 -1.73 -5.13
C PHE A 94 8.88 -0.80 -3.95
N PRO A 95 10.13 -0.80 -3.42
CA PRO A 95 10.51 0.09 -2.34
C PRO A 95 10.55 1.54 -2.83
N CYS A 96 10.18 2.48 -1.96
CA CYS A 96 10.17 3.90 -2.32
C CYS A 96 10.56 4.80 -1.14
N ASP A 97 10.84 6.06 -1.46
CA ASP A 97 10.95 7.14 -0.49
C ASP A 97 9.55 7.66 -0.06
N THR A 98 9.53 8.69 0.78
CA THR A 98 8.28 9.31 1.28
C THR A 98 7.35 9.83 0.19
N ARG A 99 7.88 10.15 -1.00
CA ARG A 99 7.13 10.67 -2.14
C ARG A 99 6.68 9.59 -3.13
N GLY A 100 7.19 8.37 -2.98
CA GLY A 100 6.95 7.28 -3.91
C GLY A 100 8.02 7.15 -5.00
N LYS A 101 9.17 7.84 -4.87
CA LYS A 101 10.30 7.65 -5.79
C LYS A 101 10.85 6.23 -5.65
N PRO A 102 10.96 5.45 -6.74
CA PRO A 102 11.46 4.09 -6.69
C PRO A 102 12.90 4.01 -6.15
N LEU A 103 13.14 3.06 -5.24
CA LEU A 103 14.45 2.77 -4.66
C LEU A 103 14.93 1.35 -4.98
N GLY A 104 14.20 0.60 -5.78
CA GLY A 104 14.55 -0.75 -6.21
C GLY A 104 13.56 -1.30 -7.22
N PRO A 105 13.79 -2.51 -7.74
CA PRO A 105 12.95 -3.14 -8.75
C PRO A 105 11.58 -3.52 -8.20
N ALA A 106 10.59 -3.58 -9.08
CA ALA A 106 9.25 -4.03 -8.75
C ALA A 106 9.15 -5.57 -8.72
N VAL A 107 8.26 -6.05 -7.87
CA VAL A 107 7.82 -7.44 -7.78
C VAL A 107 6.42 -7.55 -8.37
N GLU A 108 6.19 -8.47 -9.31
CA GLU A 108 4.83 -8.84 -9.72
C GLU A 108 4.15 -9.60 -8.61
N ALA A 109 2.92 -9.27 -8.31
CA ALA A 109 2.23 -9.75 -7.12
C ALA A 109 0.72 -9.91 -7.32
N THR A 110 0.12 -10.58 -6.35
CA THR A 110 -1.33 -10.69 -6.19
C THR A 110 -1.72 -10.21 -4.81
N ALA A 111 -2.78 -9.41 -4.71
CA ALA A 111 -3.27 -8.87 -3.46
C ALA A 111 -4.66 -9.40 -3.12
N ARG A 112 -4.91 -9.60 -1.83
CA ARG A 112 -6.24 -9.93 -1.30
C ARG A 112 -6.56 -9.08 -0.09
N ILE A 113 -7.84 -8.87 0.17
CA ILE A 113 -8.33 -8.25 1.39
C ILE A 113 -8.45 -9.33 2.45
N LEU A 114 -7.83 -9.13 3.61
CA LEU A 114 -7.90 -10.08 4.71
C LEU A 114 -9.29 -10.08 5.34
N PRO A 115 -9.86 -11.27 5.62
CA PRO A 115 -11.08 -11.37 6.42
C PRO A 115 -10.80 -10.98 7.87
N ALA A 116 -11.81 -10.46 8.56
CA ALA A 116 -11.68 -10.18 9.98
C ALA A 116 -11.29 -11.43 10.77
N GLY A 117 -10.43 -11.29 11.76
CA GLY A 117 -9.97 -12.36 12.64
C GLY A 117 -8.45 -12.46 12.71
N GLU A 118 -7.95 -13.67 12.90
CA GLU A 118 -6.54 -13.95 13.20
C GLU A 118 -5.54 -13.41 12.16
N GLU A 119 -5.89 -13.44 10.87
CA GLU A 119 -5.02 -12.91 9.81
C GLU A 119 -4.85 -11.40 9.94
N VAL A 120 -5.91 -10.67 10.28
CA VAL A 120 -5.86 -9.22 10.54
C VAL A 120 -5.03 -8.92 11.80
N GLU A 121 -5.20 -9.71 12.87
CA GLU A 121 -4.43 -9.55 14.10
C GLU A 121 -2.92 -9.74 13.87
N ARG A 122 -2.54 -10.72 13.06
CA ARG A 122 -1.14 -10.95 12.66
C ARG A 122 -0.59 -9.81 11.81
N ALA A 123 -1.36 -9.30 10.87
CA ALA A 123 -0.97 -8.16 10.03
C ALA A 123 -0.78 -6.89 10.87
N GLU A 124 -1.70 -6.63 11.81
CA GLU A 124 -1.60 -5.52 12.74
C GLU A 124 -0.35 -5.62 13.64
N ALA A 125 -0.08 -6.80 14.17
CA ALA A 125 1.11 -7.04 14.99
C ALA A 125 2.42 -6.79 14.20
N ALA A 126 2.49 -7.20 12.93
CA ALA A 126 3.66 -6.97 12.07
C ALA A 126 3.86 -5.47 11.78
N LEU A 127 2.79 -4.73 11.51
CA LEU A 127 2.83 -3.28 11.31
C LEU A 127 3.24 -2.54 12.59
N ASP A 128 2.72 -2.95 13.74
CA ASP A 128 3.10 -2.40 15.04
C ASP A 128 4.56 -2.67 15.39
N ALA A 129 5.06 -3.85 15.10
CA ALA A 129 6.46 -4.19 15.33
C ALA A 129 7.41 -3.31 14.50
N LYS A 130 7.03 -2.96 13.28
CA LYS A 130 7.84 -2.13 12.39
C LYS A 130 7.78 -0.64 12.72
N TYR A 131 6.59 -0.08 12.95
CA TYR A 131 6.39 1.37 13.07
C TYR A 131 6.18 1.85 14.51
N GLY A 132 5.82 0.95 15.43
CA GLY A 132 5.65 1.26 16.84
C GLY A 132 4.61 2.34 17.13
N ARG A 133 4.90 3.17 18.14
CA ARG A 133 3.99 4.22 18.61
C ARG A 133 3.70 5.30 17.58
N THR A 134 4.63 5.58 16.66
CA THR A 134 4.48 6.62 15.64
C THR A 134 3.29 6.35 14.72
N ARG A 135 3.07 5.09 14.36
CA ARG A 135 1.91 4.68 13.56
C ARG A 135 0.59 4.88 14.32
N ARG A 136 0.55 4.46 15.56
CA ARG A 136 -0.67 4.57 16.41
C ARG A 136 -1.10 6.01 16.62
N VAL A 137 -0.15 6.93 16.83
CA VAL A 137 -0.44 8.36 16.98
C VAL A 137 -0.99 8.94 15.67
N TYR A 138 -0.35 8.64 14.55
CA TYR A 138 -0.79 9.11 13.23
C TYR A 138 -2.20 8.60 12.89
N GLU A 139 -2.45 7.32 13.07
CA GLU A 139 -3.74 6.70 12.79
C GLU A 139 -4.87 7.21 13.70
N LYS A 140 -4.59 7.44 14.98
CA LYS A 140 -5.56 7.98 15.94
C LYS A 140 -6.03 9.39 15.58
N VAL A 141 -5.17 10.16 14.93
CA VAL A 141 -5.47 11.55 14.51
C VAL A 141 -6.14 11.60 13.14
N MET A 142 -5.78 10.68 12.22
CA MET A 142 -6.10 10.79 10.79
C MET A 142 -7.08 9.73 10.28
N ALA A 143 -7.28 8.61 10.97
CA ALA A 143 -8.10 7.51 10.48
C ALA A 143 -9.44 7.38 11.24
N ASP A 144 -10.49 7.11 10.47
CA ASP A 144 -11.74 6.54 10.99
C ASP A 144 -11.54 5.01 11.07
N GLU A 145 -11.37 4.49 12.29
CA GLU A 145 -11.07 3.06 12.52
C GLU A 145 -12.15 2.12 11.95
N ALA A 146 -13.39 2.60 11.83
CA ALA A 146 -14.54 1.80 11.42
C ALA A 146 -14.52 1.35 9.93
N GLY A 147 -13.64 1.88 9.10
CA GLY A 147 -13.59 1.57 7.67
C GLY A 147 -12.26 1.00 7.17
N MET A 148 -11.36 0.64 8.09
CA MET A 148 -10.03 0.15 7.72
C MET A 148 -10.07 -1.32 7.29
N VAL A 149 -9.28 -1.62 6.24
CA VAL A 149 -9.05 -2.98 5.75
C VAL A 149 -7.55 -3.27 5.69
N TYR A 150 -7.23 -4.55 5.75
CA TYR A 150 -5.86 -5.05 5.62
C TYR A 150 -5.73 -5.77 4.30
N LEU A 151 -4.65 -5.49 3.60
CA LEU A 151 -4.28 -6.14 2.36
C LEU A 151 -3.08 -7.05 2.62
N GLU A 152 -3.15 -8.24 2.11
CA GLU A 152 -2.00 -9.15 2.00
C GLU A 152 -1.62 -9.24 0.54
N VAL A 153 -0.34 -9.11 0.26
CA VAL A 153 0.23 -9.17 -1.08
C VAL A 153 1.30 -10.25 -1.11
N THR A 154 1.22 -11.11 -2.11
CA THR A 154 2.19 -12.20 -2.32
C THR A 154 2.76 -12.11 -3.72
N PRO A 155 4.06 -12.49 -3.94
CA PRO A 155 4.62 -12.55 -5.27
C PRO A 155 3.82 -13.48 -6.17
N ALA A 156 3.59 -13.04 -7.38
CA ALA A 156 2.89 -13.84 -8.38
C ALA A 156 3.69 -15.06 -8.83
#